data_a77e75509e15335e52267ffe38540a54
#
_entry.id   a77e75509e15335e52267ffe38540a54
#
_cell.length_a   1.000
_cell.length_b   1.000
_cell.length_c   1.000
_cell.angle_alpha   90.00
_cell.angle_beta   90.00
_cell.angle_gamma   90.00
#
_symmetry.space_group_name_H-M   'P 1'
#
loop_
_entity.id
_entity.type
_entity.pdbx_description
1 polymer ?
#
loop_
_entity_poly.entity_id
_entity_poly.type
_entity_poly.pdbx_seq_one_letter_code
_entity_poly.pdbx_strand_id
1 'polypeptide(L)'
;ANPERFSQAAQLIEKAHLEEQAAGVLSAPAKITNHLVALSEKATLNQPTDTHFNEAIEIFYTIINGLHAENNKFDLAGTKALIDAEFAQIKGLLEEIRQAGKVEDKVKATIDCRGEKLSIAMMKAWFEARGYSVHIVDPVKQLLAQGGYLESSVDIDESTKRVDAKSIGKDKVVLMAGFTACNDKGELVLLGRNGSDYSAACLAACLDASV
;
A
#
# COMPACT_ATOMS: atom_id res chain seq x y z
N ALA A 1 8.49 7.52 10.25
CA ALA A 1 8.77 6.14 9.85
C ALA A 1 10.26 5.89 10.00
N ASN A 2 10.66 4.74 10.53
CA ASN A 2 12.06 4.37 10.61
C ASN A 2 12.23 2.92 10.14
N PRO A 3 13.42 2.54 9.65
CA PRO A 3 13.72 1.20 9.16
C PRO A 3 13.47 0.11 10.21
N GLU A 4 13.83 0.36 11.47
CA GLU A 4 13.69 -0.59 12.59
C GLU A 4 12.24 -1.04 12.79
N ARG A 5 11.27 -0.11 12.75
CA ARG A 5 9.85 -0.46 12.88
C ARG A 5 9.35 -1.26 11.69
N PHE A 6 9.86 -0.96 10.50
CA PHE A 6 9.51 -1.72 9.30
C PHE A 6 10.05 -3.16 9.39
N SER A 7 11.31 -3.30 9.79
CA SER A 7 11.96 -4.59 10.05
C SER A 7 11.26 -5.38 11.17
N GLN A 8 10.85 -4.72 12.26
CA GLN A 8 10.06 -5.36 13.33
C GLN A 8 8.73 -5.90 12.82
N ALA A 9 8.00 -5.12 11.98
CA ALA A 9 6.76 -5.60 11.39
C ALA A 9 6.99 -6.82 10.48
N ALA A 10 8.08 -6.81 9.70
CA ALA A 10 8.47 -7.95 8.88
C ALA A 10 8.79 -9.18 9.72
N GLN A 11 9.52 -9.02 10.84
CA GLN A 11 9.85 -10.11 11.77
C GLN A 11 8.60 -10.72 12.43
N LEU A 12 7.59 -9.90 12.74
CA LEU A 12 6.31 -10.39 13.27
C LEU A 12 5.58 -11.27 12.25
N ILE A 13 5.51 -10.82 10.99
CA ILE A 13 4.91 -11.60 9.90
C ILE A 13 5.72 -12.88 9.67
N GLU A 14 7.06 -12.80 9.65
CA GLU A 14 7.95 -13.97 9.49
C GLU A 14 7.72 -14.99 10.59
N LYS A 15 7.69 -14.54 11.86
CA LYS A 15 7.45 -15.43 12.99
C LYS A 15 6.11 -16.13 12.87
N ALA A 16 5.04 -15.39 12.56
CA ALA A 16 3.72 -15.98 12.35
C ALA A 16 3.74 -17.00 11.19
N HIS A 17 4.43 -16.68 10.09
CA HIS A 17 4.53 -17.56 8.92
C HIS A 17 5.29 -18.87 9.20
N LEU A 18 6.25 -18.87 10.12
CA LEU A 18 6.96 -20.08 10.55
C LEU A 18 6.11 -21.01 11.41
N GLU A 19 5.09 -20.48 12.10
CA GLU A 19 4.15 -21.27 12.90
C GLU A 19 2.97 -21.75 12.04
N GLU A 20 2.42 -20.86 11.21
CA GLU A 20 1.33 -21.12 10.28
C GLU A 20 1.41 -20.12 9.14
N GLN A 21 0.79 -20.39 7.97
CA GLN A 21 0.78 -19.44 6.87
C GLN A 21 0.20 -18.08 7.32
N ALA A 22 0.99 -17.02 7.19
CA ALA A 22 0.59 -15.68 7.63
C ALA A 22 0.19 -14.79 6.48
N ALA A 23 -0.79 -13.90 6.74
CA ALA A 23 -1.16 -12.80 5.87
C ALA A 23 -0.89 -11.46 6.59
N GLY A 24 -0.20 -10.54 5.91
CA GLY A 24 0.08 -9.19 6.40
C GLY A 24 -0.62 -8.12 5.58
N VAL A 25 -1.35 -7.22 6.25
CA VAL A 25 -1.92 -6.02 5.63
C VAL A 25 -1.13 -4.81 6.10
N LEU A 26 -0.65 -4.01 5.16
CA LEU A 26 0.25 -2.90 5.47
C LEU A 26 -0.39 -1.55 5.18
N SER A 27 -0.26 -0.65 6.14
CA SER A 27 -0.54 0.79 5.96
C SER A 27 0.64 1.52 5.33
N ALA A 28 0.41 2.75 4.90
CA ALA A 28 1.48 3.68 4.56
C ALA A 28 2.42 3.90 5.75
N PRO A 29 3.72 4.15 5.53
CA PRO A 29 4.61 4.59 6.58
C PRO A 29 4.10 5.87 7.26
N ALA A 30 4.39 6.01 8.56
CA ALA A 30 3.92 7.16 9.34
C ALA A 30 4.24 8.50 8.64
N LYS A 31 3.26 9.41 8.62
CA LYS A 31 3.24 10.73 7.97
C LYS A 31 3.04 10.72 6.44
N ILE A 32 3.23 9.59 5.74
CA ILE A 32 3.13 9.55 4.27
C ILE A 32 1.73 9.99 3.82
N THR A 33 0.65 9.44 4.38
CA THR A 33 -0.72 9.81 4.00
C THR A 33 -0.95 11.32 4.19
N ASN A 34 -0.42 11.91 5.27
CA ASN A 34 -0.55 13.36 5.50
C ASN A 34 0.17 14.17 4.42
N HIS A 35 1.37 13.74 3.99
CA HIS A 35 2.08 14.41 2.90
C HIS A 35 1.31 14.28 1.59
N LEU A 36 0.80 13.09 1.25
CA LEU A 36 0.05 12.85 0.02
C LEU A 36 -1.24 13.68 -0.06
N VAL A 37 -2.00 13.75 1.04
CA VAL A 37 -3.19 14.62 1.15
C VAL A 37 -2.81 16.08 0.97
N ALA A 38 -1.76 16.56 1.66
CA ALA A 38 -1.30 17.94 1.54
C ALA A 38 -0.83 18.29 0.13
N LEU A 39 -0.24 17.34 -0.61
CA LEU A 39 0.14 17.53 -2.01
C LEU A 39 -1.08 17.88 -2.89
N SER A 40 -2.16 17.09 -2.78
CA SER A 40 -3.39 17.31 -3.55
C SER A 40 -4.06 18.65 -3.19
N GLU A 41 -4.15 18.98 -1.90
CA GLU A 41 -4.73 20.22 -1.41
C GLU A 41 -3.95 21.45 -1.89
N LYS A 42 -2.62 21.41 -1.75
CA LYS A 42 -1.76 22.53 -2.21
C LYS A 42 -1.79 22.69 -3.72
N ALA A 43 -1.80 21.59 -4.48
CA ALA A 43 -1.92 21.65 -5.94
C ALA A 43 -3.24 22.31 -6.37
N THR A 44 -4.36 21.96 -5.72
CA THR A 44 -5.68 22.59 -5.97
C THR A 44 -5.64 24.12 -5.76
N LEU A 45 -4.89 24.56 -4.75
CA LEU A 45 -4.72 25.99 -4.43
C LEU A 45 -3.58 26.66 -5.20
N ASN A 46 -2.96 25.97 -6.15
CA ASN A 46 -1.78 26.40 -6.89
C ASN A 46 -0.61 26.86 -5.98
N GLN A 47 -0.46 26.20 -4.84
CA GLN A 47 0.61 26.42 -3.86
C GLN A 47 1.81 25.51 -4.12
N PRO A 48 3.02 25.85 -3.63
CA PRO A 48 4.20 24.98 -3.71
C PRO A 48 3.99 23.64 -3.01
N THR A 49 4.39 22.56 -3.67
CA THR A 49 4.26 21.17 -3.16
C THR A 49 5.59 20.55 -2.80
N ASP A 50 6.72 21.20 -3.14
CA ASP A 50 8.08 20.63 -3.07
C ASP A 50 8.46 20.11 -1.67
N THR A 51 8.10 20.83 -0.60
CA THR A 51 8.41 20.43 0.77
C THR A 51 7.79 19.06 1.08
N HIS A 52 6.46 18.92 0.91
CA HIS A 52 5.77 17.66 1.19
C HIS A 52 6.22 16.53 0.26
N PHE A 53 6.51 16.85 -0.99
CA PHE A 53 6.99 15.90 -1.97
C PHE A 53 8.36 15.33 -1.58
N ASN A 54 9.32 16.21 -1.24
CA ASN A 54 10.66 15.81 -0.86
C ASN A 54 10.66 15.07 0.49
N GLU A 55 9.90 15.54 1.49
CA GLU A 55 9.79 14.86 2.78
C GLU A 55 9.19 13.46 2.65
N ALA A 56 8.20 13.28 1.77
CA ALA A 56 7.62 11.96 1.52
C ALA A 56 8.63 11.00 0.87
N ILE A 57 9.37 11.43 -0.15
CA ILE A 57 10.42 10.63 -0.78
C ILE A 57 11.50 10.26 0.23
N GLU A 58 11.95 11.22 1.04
CA GLU A 58 13.00 11.02 2.05
C GLU A 58 12.61 9.96 3.09
N ILE A 59 11.34 9.90 3.49
CA ILE A 59 10.85 8.85 4.37
C ILE A 59 11.07 7.47 3.75
N PHE A 60 10.70 7.29 2.47
CA PHE A 60 10.91 6.02 1.78
C PHE A 60 12.37 5.69 1.59
N TYR A 61 13.20 6.65 1.19
CA TYR A 61 14.65 6.42 1.03
C TYR A 61 15.33 6.06 2.35
N THR A 62 14.93 6.70 3.45
CA THR A 62 15.42 6.35 4.78
C THR A 62 15.11 4.90 5.12
N ILE A 63 13.89 4.44 4.83
CA ILE A 63 13.48 3.06 5.09
C ILE A 63 14.31 2.09 4.24
N ILE A 64 14.35 2.25 2.91
CA ILE A 64 15.03 1.29 2.03
C ILE A 64 16.54 1.24 2.25
N ASN A 65 17.17 2.37 2.56
CA ASN A 65 18.60 2.41 2.89
C ASN A 65 18.88 1.64 4.20
N GLY A 66 18.01 1.79 5.21
CA GLY A 66 18.13 1.04 6.45
C GLY A 66 17.90 -0.46 6.25
N LEU A 67 16.92 -0.85 5.45
CA LEU A 67 16.67 -2.26 5.12
C LEU A 67 17.84 -2.89 4.36
N HIS A 68 18.45 -2.17 3.43
CA HIS A 68 19.65 -2.63 2.72
C HIS A 68 20.87 -2.72 3.64
N ALA A 69 21.03 -1.80 4.58
CA ALA A 69 22.09 -1.87 5.58
C ALA A 69 21.94 -3.07 6.51
N GLU A 70 20.70 -3.46 6.84
CA GLU A 70 20.39 -4.65 7.65
C GLU A 70 20.57 -5.96 6.84
N ASN A 71 20.21 -5.96 5.56
CA ASN A 71 20.34 -7.11 4.66
C ASN A 71 20.80 -6.65 3.27
N ASN A 72 22.07 -6.87 2.94
CA ASN A 72 22.67 -6.45 1.68
C ASN A 72 22.09 -7.17 0.43
N LYS A 73 21.29 -8.21 0.59
CA LYS A 73 20.52 -8.85 -0.50
C LYS A 73 19.23 -8.12 -0.83
N PHE A 74 18.81 -7.15 0.00
CA PHE A 74 17.64 -6.32 -0.30
C PHE A 74 17.87 -5.56 -1.61
N ASP A 75 16.94 -5.66 -2.55
CA ASP A 75 17.02 -4.97 -3.84
C ASP A 75 16.79 -3.46 -3.68
N LEU A 76 17.83 -2.77 -3.24
CA LEU A 76 17.80 -1.31 -3.06
C LEU A 76 17.54 -0.58 -4.38
N ALA A 77 18.22 -0.99 -5.45
CA ALA A 77 18.15 -0.29 -6.73
C ALA A 77 16.76 -0.42 -7.37
N GLY A 78 16.20 -1.63 -7.43
CA GLY A 78 14.86 -1.87 -7.97
C GLY A 78 13.77 -1.21 -7.12
N THR A 79 13.89 -1.28 -5.79
CA THR A 79 12.92 -0.64 -4.89
C THR A 79 12.98 0.89 -4.99
N LYS A 80 14.18 1.47 -5.11
CA LYS A 80 14.34 2.90 -5.34
C LYS A 80 13.72 3.34 -6.66
N ALA A 81 14.01 2.63 -7.75
CA ALA A 81 13.44 2.93 -9.06
C ALA A 81 11.90 2.89 -9.05
N LEU A 82 11.30 1.96 -8.29
CA LEU A 82 9.86 1.88 -8.13
C LEU A 82 9.30 3.10 -7.36
N ILE A 83 9.96 3.52 -6.28
CA ILE A 83 9.58 4.73 -5.54
C ILE A 83 9.64 5.94 -6.48
N ASP A 84 10.73 6.11 -7.21
CA ASP A 84 10.92 7.23 -8.14
C ASP A 84 9.82 7.26 -9.22
N ALA A 85 9.45 6.10 -9.77
CA ALA A 85 8.39 5.98 -10.76
C ALA A 85 7.01 6.36 -10.20
N GLU A 86 6.68 5.91 -8.97
CA GLU A 86 5.42 6.28 -8.33
C GLU A 86 5.33 7.78 -8.03
N PHE A 87 6.41 8.38 -7.56
CA PHE A 87 6.46 9.82 -7.31
C PHE A 87 6.46 10.65 -8.59
N ALA A 88 7.03 10.15 -9.70
CA ALA A 88 6.89 10.79 -11.01
C ALA A 88 5.43 10.79 -11.48
N GLN A 89 4.67 9.71 -11.26
CA GLN A 89 3.23 9.69 -11.55
C GLN A 89 2.45 10.67 -10.67
N ILE A 90 2.75 10.72 -9.36
CA ILE A 90 2.14 11.72 -8.47
C ILE A 90 2.39 13.13 -9.01
N LYS A 91 3.61 13.45 -9.41
CA LYS A 91 3.95 14.76 -9.97
C LYS A 91 3.11 15.11 -11.20
N GLY A 92 2.87 14.16 -12.09
CA GLY A 92 1.97 14.33 -13.24
C GLY A 92 0.54 14.66 -12.82
N LEU A 93 -0.01 13.88 -11.87
CA LEU A 93 -1.35 14.12 -11.34
C LEU A 93 -1.49 15.48 -10.64
N LEU A 94 -0.46 15.92 -9.90
CA LEU A 94 -0.47 17.26 -9.28
C LEU A 94 -0.50 18.38 -10.30
N GLU A 95 0.15 18.20 -11.45
CA GLU A 95 0.09 19.18 -12.53
C GLU A 95 -1.30 19.25 -13.17
N GLU A 96 -1.95 18.09 -13.39
CA GLU A 96 -3.34 18.03 -13.86
C GLU A 96 -4.30 18.74 -12.87
N ILE A 97 -4.13 18.51 -11.56
CA ILE A 97 -4.91 19.18 -10.51
C ILE A 97 -4.71 20.71 -10.57
N ARG A 98 -3.46 21.19 -10.72
CA ARG A 98 -3.18 22.64 -10.84
C ARG A 98 -3.88 23.26 -12.04
N GLN A 99 -3.83 22.60 -13.19
CA GLN A 99 -4.47 23.08 -14.42
C GLN A 99 -6.00 23.08 -14.29
N ALA A 100 -6.58 22.08 -13.61
CA ALA A 100 -8.01 21.98 -13.39
C ALA A 100 -8.53 22.92 -12.27
N GLY A 101 -7.67 23.34 -11.34
CA GLY A 101 -8.04 24.09 -10.14
C GLY A 101 -8.93 23.32 -9.16
N LYS A 102 -9.02 22.02 -9.31
CA LYS A 102 -9.77 21.11 -8.45
C LYS A 102 -9.16 19.70 -8.49
N VAL A 103 -9.40 18.93 -7.44
CA VAL A 103 -9.08 17.50 -7.41
C VAL A 103 -10.37 16.68 -7.48
N GLU A 104 -10.44 15.75 -8.41
CA GLU A 104 -11.53 14.77 -8.46
C GLU A 104 -11.27 13.65 -7.46
N ASP A 105 -12.31 13.12 -6.83
CA ASP A 105 -12.19 12.06 -5.80
C ASP A 105 -11.42 10.83 -6.29
N LYS A 106 -11.59 10.44 -7.56
CA LYS A 106 -10.83 9.35 -8.18
C LYS A 106 -9.32 9.64 -8.22
N VAL A 107 -8.95 10.87 -8.58
CA VAL A 107 -7.53 11.29 -8.63
C VAL A 107 -6.97 11.36 -7.22
N LYS A 108 -7.74 11.92 -6.28
CA LYS A 108 -7.37 11.97 -4.86
C LYS A 108 -7.16 10.56 -4.30
N ALA A 109 -8.07 9.63 -4.52
CA ALA A 109 -7.92 8.24 -4.10
C ALA A 109 -6.64 7.61 -4.67
N THR A 110 -6.33 7.89 -5.94
CA THR A 110 -5.12 7.39 -6.61
C THR A 110 -3.83 7.93 -5.98
N ILE A 111 -3.81 9.17 -5.51
CA ILE A 111 -2.64 9.75 -4.82
C ILE A 111 -2.55 9.21 -3.39
N ASP A 112 -3.64 9.26 -2.63
CA ASP A 112 -3.65 8.98 -1.19
C ASP A 112 -3.25 7.53 -0.85
N CYS A 113 -3.46 6.56 -1.75
CA CYS A 113 -3.11 5.14 -1.55
C CYS A 113 -1.67 4.77 -1.90
N ARG A 114 -0.87 5.71 -2.44
CA ARG A 114 0.50 5.38 -2.89
C ARG A 114 1.41 4.91 -1.77
N GLY A 115 1.15 5.36 -0.55
CA GLY A 115 1.90 4.95 0.62
C GLY A 115 1.80 3.46 0.90
N GLU A 116 0.59 2.91 0.87
CA GLU A 116 0.32 1.49 1.08
C GLU A 116 0.91 0.64 -0.04
N LYS A 117 0.77 1.08 -1.28
CA LYS A 117 1.37 0.40 -2.44
C LYS A 117 2.88 0.26 -2.30
N LEU A 118 3.57 1.34 -1.90
CA LEU A 118 5.01 1.32 -1.69
C LEU A 118 5.42 0.50 -0.46
N SER A 119 4.62 0.50 0.61
CA SER A 119 4.85 -0.39 1.77
C SER A 119 4.88 -1.85 1.36
N ILE A 120 3.92 -2.29 0.53
CA ILE A 120 3.87 -3.68 0.02
C ILE A 120 5.09 -4.00 -0.83
N ALA A 121 5.50 -3.09 -1.72
CA ALA A 121 6.67 -3.31 -2.56
C ALA A 121 7.95 -3.48 -1.75
N MET A 122 8.15 -2.63 -0.72
CA MET A 122 9.29 -2.74 0.19
C MET A 122 9.26 -4.04 1.01
N MET A 123 8.07 -4.42 1.53
CA MET A 123 7.92 -5.63 2.33
C MET A 123 8.16 -6.89 1.49
N LYS A 124 7.64 -6.92 0.25
CA LYS A 124 7.91 -7.99 -0.71
C LYS A 124 9.41 -8.13 -0.96
N ALA A 125 10.10 -7.03 -1.30
CA ALA A 125 11.55 -7.05 -1.53
C ALA A 125 12.33 -7.52 -0.30
N TRP A 126 11.88 -7.17 0.91
CA TRP A 126 12.47 -7.64 2.17
C TRP A 126 12.36 -9.16 2.34
N PHE A 127 11.17 -9.72 2.14
CA PHE A 127 10.95 -11.17 2.25
C PHE A 127 11.70 -11.94 1.16
N GLU A 128 11.69 -11.47 -0.08
CA GLU A 128 12.42 -12.08 -1.19
C GLU A 128 13.95 -12.09 -0.94
N ALA A 129 14.51 -11.03 -0.37
CA ALA A 129 15.92 -10.96 0.03
C ALA A 129 16.28 -11.98 1.12
N ARG A 130 15.31 -12.47 1.87
CA ARG A 130 15.45 -13.51 2.90
C ARG A 130 15.09 -14.91 2.40
N GLY A 131 14.75 -15.05 1.11
CA GLY A 131 14.46 -16.32 0.46
C GLY A 131 13.00 -16.80 0.58
N TYR A 132 12.10 -15.97 1.06
CA TYR A 132 10.67 -16.30 1.10
C TYR A 132 9.99 -16.04 -0.24
N SER A 133 9.06 -16.90 -0.60
CA SER A 133 8.09 -16.66 -1.68
C SER A 133 6.95 -15.79 -1.16
N VAL A 134 6.57 -14.77 -1.92
CA VAL A 134 5.50 -13.84 -1.53
C VAL A 134 4.34 -13.93 -2.50
N HIS A 135 3.12 -13.96 -1.96
CA HIS A 135 1.88 -13.80 -2.72
C HIS A 135 1.26 -12.43 -2.40
N ILE A 136 1.02 -11.65 -3.43
CA ILE A 136 0.34 -10.35 -3.28
C ILE A 136 -1.13 -10.52 -3.61
N VAL A 137 -1.99 -10.27 -2.63
CA VAL A 137 -3.41 -10.02 -2.86
C VAL A 137 -3.54 -8.57 -3.35
N ASP A 138 -3.96 -8.38 -4.60
CA ASP A 138 -4.15 -7.05 -5.18
C ASP A 138 -5.56 -6.54 -4.85
N PRO A 139 -5.72 -5.63 -3.87
CA PRO A 139 -7.04 -5.19 -3.44
C PRO A 139 -7.83 -4.48 -4.55
N VAL A 140 -7.13 -3.87 -5.52
CA VAL A 140 -7.79 -3.18 -6.65
C VAL A 140 -8.34 -4.17 -7.69
N LYS A 141 -8.04 -5.45 -7.56
CA LYS A 141 -8.61 -6.52 -8.40
C LYS A 141 -9.50 -7.47 -7.62
N GLN A 142 -9.17 -7.69 -6.35
CA GLN A 142 -9.72 -8.79 -5.57
C GLN A 142 -10.68 -8.36 -4.45
N LEU A 143 -10.61 -7.13 -3.94
CA LEU A 143 -11.59 -6.61 -3.00
C LEU A 143 -12.61 -5.73 -3.72
N LEU A 144 -13.83 -6.28 -3.96
CA LEU A 144 -14.93 -5.48 -4.48
C LEU A 144 -15.54 -4.64 -3.36
N ALA A 145 -15.75 -3.36 -3.62
CA ALA A 145 -16.36 -2.45 -2.67
C ALA A 145 -17.45 -1.57 -3.32
N GLN A 146 -18.40 -1.16 -2.53
CA GLN A 146 -19.52 -0.28 -2.92
C GLN A 146 -19.45 1.01 -2.13
N GLY A 147 -19.64 2.14 -2.80
CA GLY A 147 -19.59 3.47 -2.20
C GLY A 147 -18.96 4.51 -3.12
N GLY A 148 -18.45 5.58 -2.53
CA GLY A 148 -17.71 6.64 -3.24
C GLY A 148 -16.21 6.30 -3.38
N TYR A 149 -15.48 7.10 -4.15
CA TYR A 149 -14.04 6.88 -4.34
C TYR A 149 -13.21 7.01 -3.05
N LEU A 150 -13.66 7.83 -2.11
CA LEU A 150 -12.92 8.11 -0.87
C LEU A 150 -13.42 7.33 0.34
N GLU A 151 -14.60 6.72 0.24
CA GLU A 151 -15.22 5.94 1.31
C GLU A 151 -16.13 4.87 0.71
N SER A 152 -15.74 3.61 0.90
CA SER A 152 -16.45 2.45 0.38
C SER A 152 -16.45 1.32 1.39
N SER A 153 -17.40 0.40 1.24
CA SER A 153 -17.55 -0.82 2.06
C SER A 153 -17.33 -2.04 1.20
N VAL A 154 -16.55 -3.01 1.68
CA VAL A 154 -16.21 -4.24 0.95
C VAL A 154 -17.40 -5.21 0.94
N ASP A 155 -17.68 -5.76 -0.24
CA ASP A 155 -18.55 -6.92 -0.43
C ASP A 155 -17.69 -8.17 -0.15
N ILE A 156 -17.83 -8.75 1.05
CA ILE A 156 -17.03 -9.90 1.49
C ILE A 156 -17.32 -11.14 0.64
N ASP A 157 -18.58 -11.41 0.31
CA ASP A 157 -18.97 -12.62 -0.42
C ASP A 157 -18.35 -12.65 -1.81
N GLU A 158 -18.41 -11.52 -2.52
CA GLU A 158 -17.80 -11.41 -3.85
C GLU A 158 -16.27 -11.34 -3.78
N SER A 159 -15.73 -10.65 -2.79
CA SER A 159 -14.27 -10.56 -2.59
C SER A 159 -13.65 -11.92 -2.26
N THR A 160 -14.32 -12.75 -1.46
CA THR A 160 -13.87 -14.11 -1.14
C THR A 160 -13.70 -14.97 -2.39
N LYS A 161 -14.61 -14.85 -3.36
CA LYS A 161 -14.50 -15.56 -4.64
C LYS A 161 -13.29 -15.08 -5.46
N ARG A 162 -13.00 -13.77 -5.40
CA ARG A 162 -11.90 -13.16 -6.17
C ARG A 162 -10.53 -13.40 -5.53
N VAL A 163 -10.46 -13.43 -4.20
CA VAL A 163 -9.20 -13.72 -3.47
C VAL A 163 -8.77 -15.16 -3.69
N ASP A 164 -9.72 -16.10 -3.81
CA ASP A 164 -9.47 -17.52 -4.05
C ASP A 164 -8.33 -18.11 -3.18
N ALA A 165 -8.56 -18.13 -1.88
CA ALA A 165 -7.58 -18.59 -0.89
C ALA A 165 -6.96 -19.95 -1.22
N LYS A 166 -7.72 -20.83 -1.91
CA LYS A 166 -7.26 -22.17 -2.28
C LYS A 166 -6.15 -22.17 -3.34
N SER A 167 -6.06 -21.10 -4.13
CA SER A 167 -5.01 -20.93 -5.15
C SER A 167 -3.68 -20.44 -4.57
N ILE A 168 -3.67 -19.99 -3.31
CA ILE A 168 -2.48 -19.45 -2.65
C ILE A 168 -1.65 -20.62 -2.10
N GLY A 169 -0.40 -20.74 -2.55
CA GLY A 169 0.53 -21.76 -2.04
C GLY A 169 0.79 -21.57 -0.55
N LYS A 170 0.74 -22.67 0.22
CA LYS A 170 0.91 -22.66 1.68
C LYS A 170 2.30 -22.21 2.15
N ASP A 171 3.28 -22.28 1.27
CA ASP A 171 4.67 -21.85 1.49
C ASP A 171 4.89 -20.34 1.30
N LYS A 172 3.84 -19.60 0.93
CA LYS A 172 3.95 -18.19 0.61
C LYS A 172 3.52 -17.29 1.76
N VAL A 173 4.31 -16.25 2.01
CA VAL A 173 3.88 -15.10 2.81
C VAL A 173 2.85 -14.32 2.00
N VAL A 174 1.67 -14.10 2.56
CA VAL A 174 0.61 -13.33 1.89
C VAL A 174 0.69 -11.88 2.31
N LEU A 175 0.70 -10.96 1.36
CA LEU A 175 0.74 -9.52 1.63
C LEU A 175 -0.36 -8.79 0.86
N MET A 176 -0.97 -7.79 1.49
CA MET A 176 -1.97 -6.92 0.86
C MET A 176 -1.78 -5.46 1.29
N ALA A 177 -1.95 -4.53 0.35
CA ALA A 177 -2.05 -3.10 0.67
C ALA A 177 -3.37 -2.84 1.41
N GLY A 178 -3.31 -2.18 2.54
CA GLY A 178 -4.49 -1.72 3.25
C GLY A 178 -5.16 -0.53 2.58
N PHE A 179 -6.29 -0.08 3.14
CA PHE A 179 -6.99 1.15 2.77
C PHE A 179 -7.66 1.15 1.39
N THR A 180 -7.35 0.21 0.50
CA THR A 180 -7.78 0.20 -0.90
C THR A 180 -8.67 -0.99 -1.26
N ALA A 181 -9.54 -0.79 -2.26
CA ALA A 181 -10.36 -1.81 -2.91
C ALA A 181 -10.65 -1.38 -4.36
N CYS A 182 -11.53 -2.09 -5.06
CA CYS A 182 -12.05 -1.65 -6.36
C CYS A 182 -13.57 -1.54 -6.33
N ASN A 183 -14.12 -0.66 -7.18
CA ASN A 183 -15.55 -0.63 -7.45
C ASN A 183 -15.96 -1.66 -8.53
N ASP A 184 -17.23 -1.68 -8.89
CA ASP A 184 -17.81 -2.55 -9.94
C ASP A 184 -17.24 -2.30 -11.34
N LYS A 185 -16.64 -1.13 -11.57
CA LYS A 185 -15.95 -0.76 -12.82
C LYS A 185 -14.49 -1.16 -12.82
N GLY A 186 -13.98 -1.75 -11.74
CA GLY A 186 -12.56 -2.08 -11.58
C GLY A 186 -11.68 -0.86 -11.28
N GLU A 187 -12.26 0.25 -10.84
CA GLU A 187 -11.53 1.46 -10.48
C GLU A 187 -11.18 1.44 -9.00
N LEU A 188 -10.01 1.99 -8.67
CA LEU A 188 -9.53 2.11 -7.30
C LEU A 188 -10.45 2.99 -6.46
N VAL A 189 -10.81 2.50 -5.27
CA VAL A 189 -11.56 3.22 -4.23
C VAL A 189 -10.87 3.05 -2.88
N LEU A 190 -11.13 3.97 -1.95
CA LEU A 190 -10.62 3.95 -0.59
C LEU A 190 -11.69 3.48 0.39
N LEU A 191 -11.24 2.86 1.48
CA LEU A 191 -12.14 2.30 2.52
C LEU A 191 -12.41 3.27 3.68
N GLY A 192 -12.01 4.55 3.52
CA GLY A 192 -12.26 5.57 4.53
C GLY A 192 -11.37 5.46 5.77
N ARG A 193 -11.80 6.04 6.89
CA ARG A 193 -11.05 6.05 8.15
C ARG A 193 -10.81 4.64 8.68
N ASN A 194 -9.62 4.40 9.24
CA ASN A 194 -9.17 3.08 9.70
C ASN A 194 -9.20 2.00 8.60
N GLY A 195 -9.09 2.44 7.34
CA GLY A 195 -9.23 1.57 6.18
C GLY A 195 -8.26 0.39 6.15
N SER A 196 -7.06 0.53 6.71
CA SER A 196 -6.10 -0.61 6.76
C SER A 196 -6.51 -1.66 7.77
N ASP A 197 -7.05 -1.29 8.95
CA ASP A 197 -7.58 -2.24 9.92
C ASP A 197 -8.81 -2.95 9.36
N TYR A 198 -9.68 -2.19 8.69
CA TYR A 198 -10.83 -2.74 7.98
C TYR A 198 -10.39 -3.68 6.85
N SER A 199 -9.38 -3.32 6.07
CA SER A 199 -8.79 -4.20 5.04
C SER A 199 -8.27 -5.51 5.62
N ALA A 200 -7.63 -5.46 6.81
CA ALA A 200 -7.13 -6.66 7.48
C ALA A 200 -8.28 -7.59 7.88
N ALA A 201 -9.36 -7.04 8.45
CA ALA A 201 -10.56 -7.81 8.79
C ALA A 201 -11.22 -8.42 7.54
N CYS A 202 -11.32 -7.66 6.43
CA CYS A 202 -11.84 -8.15 5.16
C CYS A 202 -10.98 -9.27 4.58
N LEU A 203 -9.65 -9.12 4.58
CA LEU A 203 -8.76 -10.15 4.08
C LEU A 203 -8.84 -11.42 4.94
N ALA A 204 -8.88 -11.28 6.28
CA ALA A 204 -9.04 -12.41 7.19
C ALA A 204 -10.33 -13.19 6.89
N ALA A 205 -11.45 -12.50 6.68
CA ALA A 205 -12.70 -13.12 6.28
C ALA A 205 -12.60 -13.82 4.92
N CYS A 206 -11.97 -13.21 3.92
CA CYS A 206 -11.79 -13.80 2.59
C CYS A 206 -10.88 -15.04 2.60
N LEU A 207 -9.91 -15.08 3.50
CA LEU A 207 -8.97 -16.20 3.64
C LEU A 207 -9.46 -17.31 4.59
N ASP A 208 -10.59 -17.10 5.29
CA ASP A 208 -11.04 -17.95 6.40
C ASP A 208 -9.92 -18.15 7.45
N ALA A 209 -9.27 -17.05 7.80
CA ALA A 209 -8.10 -17.06 8.67
C ALA A 209 -8.50 -17.35 10.12
N SER A 210 -7.75 -18.26 10.77
CA SER A 210 -7.76 -18.41 12.22
C SER A 210 -7.01 -17.23 12.84
N VAL A 211 -7.63 -16.47 13.73
CA VAL A 211 -7.01 -15.31 14.40
C VAL A 211 -6.21 -15.77 15.61
#